data_bfbd5b622814fc56e33caf6d555a475e
#
_entry.id   bfbd5b622814fc56e33caf6d555a475e
#
_cell.length_a   1.000
_cell.length_b   1.000
_cell.length_c   1.000
_cell.angle_alpha   90.00
_cell.angle_beta   90.00
_cell.angle_gamma   90.00
#
_symmetry.space_group_name_H-M   'P 1'
#
loop_
_entity.id
_entity.type
_entity.pdbx_description
1 polymer ?
#
loop_
_entity_poly.entity_id
_entity_poly.type
_entity_poly.pdbx_seq_one_letter_code
_entity_poly.pdbx_strand_id
1 'polypeptide(L)'
;MDVTTILGREPAMYIGGSWVGADETRPVINPADESVIATVPEADAGHAEQALEAARRAQRAWGRKSGPERGTVLKAVAAAVRANKEELARLVVAEQGKTITEARGEVGDAVPGFFAYYATFERAQVGAMFAPDEANEQLFVRSVPYGVVVGIIPWNYP
;
A
#
# COMPACT_ATOMS: atom_id res chain seq x y z
N MET A 1 16.48 -13.36 -13.23
CA MET A 1 16.57 -12.52 -12.01
C MET A 1 16.03 -13.36 -10.86
N ASP A 2 16.72 -13.47 -9.76
CA ASP A 2 16.24 -14.24 -8.60
C ASP A 2 15.44 -13.31 -7.66
N VAL A 3 14.14 -13.45 -7.67
CA VAL A 3 13.20 -12.66 -6.84
C VAL A 3 13.39 -12.94 -5.35
N THR A 4 13.74 -14.17 -4.98
CA THR A 4 14.03 -14.56 -3.59
C THR A 4 15.20 -13.78 -3.03
N THR A 5 16.24 -13.54 -3.85
CA THR A 5 17.38 -12.69 -3.45
C THR A 5 16.95 -11.25 -3.20
N ILE A 6 16.07 -10.68 -4.02
CA ILE A 6 15.55 -9.30 -3.84
C ILE A 6 14.69 -9.20 -2.59
N LEU A 7 13.78 -10.16 -2.38
CA LEU A 7 12.87 -10.16 -1.23
C LEU A 7 13.55 -10.62 0.08
N GLY A 8 14.70 -11.27 0.00
CA GLY A 8 15.36 -11.93 1.13
C GLY A 8 14.57 -13.13 1.69
N ARG A 9 13.59 -13.63 0.96
CA ARG A 9 12.69 -14.74 1.32
C ARG A 9 11.88 -15.20 0.11
N GLU A 10 11.21 -16.34 0.24
CA GLU A 10 10.20 -16.78 -0.72
C GLU A 10 9.00 -15.79 -0.77
N PRO A 11 8.38 -15.60 -1.95
CA PRO A 11 7.16 -14.82 -2.08
C PRO A 11 6.05 -15.33 -1.15
N ALA A 12 5.38 -14.43 -0.47
CA ALA A 12 4.31 -14.75 0.47
C ALA A 12 3.33 -13.57 0.62
N MET A 13 2.12 -13.85 1.07
CA MET A 13 1.16 -12.84 1.47
C MET A 13 1.59 -12.22 2.81
N TYR A 14 1.28 -10.93 3.01
CA TYR A 14 1.51 -10.28 4.31
C TYR A 14 0.17 -10.02 5.00
N ILE A 15 -0.16 -10.82 6.00
CA ILE A 15 -1.45 -10.77 6.71
C ILE A 15 -1.21 -10.64 8.21
N GLY A 16 -1.76 -9.58 8.79
CA GLY A 16 -1.73 -9.38 10.24
C GLY A 16 -0.33 -9.22 10.87
N GLY A 17 0.65 -8.80 10.09
CA GLY A 17 2.04 -8.64 10.54
C GLY A 17 2.90 -9.89 10.31
N SER A 18 2.37 -10.92 9.67
CA SER A 18 3.07 -12.18 9.39
C SER A 18 3.06 -12.51 7.90
N TRP A 19 4.09 -13.25 7.46
CA TRP A 19 4.17 -13.78 6.11
C TRP A 19 3.46 -15.13 6.04
N VAL A 20 2.52 -15.28 5.10
CA VAL A 20 1.62 -16.42 4.98
C VAL A 20 1.72 -17.00 3.56
N GLY A 21 1.90 -18.30 3.46
CA GLY A 21 1.81 -19.04 2.19
C GLY A 21 0.37 -19.41 1.86
N ALA A 22 0.19 -20.21 0.82
CA ALA A 22 -1.04 -20.89 0.46
C ALA A 22 -0.74 -22.28 -0.10
N ASP A 23 -1.73 -23.17 -0.08
CA ASP A 23 -1.61 -24.51 -0.67
C ASP A 23 -1.52 -24.42 -2.20
N GLU A 24 -2.26 -23.49 -2.79
CA GLU A 24 -2.21 -23.20 -4.21
C GLU A 24 -1.22 -22.10 -4.52
N THR A 25 -0.49 -22.25 -5.62
CA THR A 25 0.50 -21.28 -6.09
C THR A 25 0.39 -21.11 -7.60
N ARG A 26 0.81 -19.93 -8.09
CA ARG A 26 0.90 -19.66 -9.53
C ARG A 26 2.26 -19.08 -9.92
N PRO A 27 2.76 -19.42 -11.13
CA PRO A 27 3.96 -18.79 -11.65
C PRO A 27 3.71 -17.34 -12.05
N VAL A 28 4.70 -16.49 -11.85
CA VAL A 28 4.80 -15.16 -12.44
C VAL A 28 5.71 -15.25 -13.64
N ILE A 29 5.20 -14.86 -14.80
CA ILE A 29 5.88 -15.02 -16.08
C ILE A 29 6.43 -13.67 -16.54
N ASN A 30 7.69 -13.65 -16.94
CA ASN A 30 8.29 -12.52 -17.64
C ASN A 30 7.70 -12.42 -19.06
N PRO A 31 7.02 -11.34 -19.42
CA PRO A 31 6.40 -11.22 -20.74
C PRO A 31 7.41 -11.04 -21.90
N ALA A 32 8.68 -10.77 -21.61
CA ALA A 32 9.70 -10.57 -22.64
C ALA A 32 10.29 -11.87 -23.19
N ASP A 33 10.39 -12.91 -22.35
CA ASP A 33 11.05 -14.18 -22.69
C ASP A 33 10.29 -15.42 -22.22
N GLU A 34 9.09 -15.23 -21.64
CA GLU A 34 8.22 -16.27 -21.10
C GLU A 34 8.84 -17.11 -19.95
N SER A 35 9.95 -16.65 -19.39
CA SER A 35 10.58 -17.31 -18.25
C SER A 35 9.77 -17.13 -16.97
N VAL A 36 9.77 -18.13 -16.09
CA VAL A 36 9.20 -18.02 -14.73
C VAL A 36 10.19 -17.26 -13.87
N ILE A 37 9.76 -16.10 -13.34
CA ILE A 37 10.58 -15.26 -12.46
C ILE A 37 10.36 -15.53 -10.98
N ALA A 38 9.17 -16.03 -10.63
CA ALA A 38 8.80 -16.40 -9.28
C ALA A 38 7.59 -17.32 -9.28
N THR A 39 7.34 -17.98 -8.15
CA THR A 39 6.07 -18.64 -7.85
C THR A 39 5.47 -17.95 -6.63
N VAL A 40 4.22 -17.49 -6.74
CA VAL A 40 3.54 -16.75 -5.68
C VAL A 40 2.34 -17.54 -5.14
N PRO A 41 2.01 -17.41 -3.85
CA PRO A 41 0.82 -18.04 -3.29
C PRO A 41 -0.46 -17.45 -3.91
N GLU A 42 -1.44 -18.30 -4.18
CA GLU A 42 -2.78 -17.92 -4.63
C GLU A 42 -3.69 -17.78 -3.42
N ALA A 43 -4.21 -16.57 -3.19
CA ALA A 43 -5.08 -16.30 -2.05
C ALA A 43 -6.50 -16.82 -2.31
N ASP A 44 -7.08 -17.51 -1.35
CA ASP A 44 -8.49 -17.89 -1.32
C ASP A 44 -9.35 -16.90 -0.51
N ALA A 45 -10.65 -17.19 -0.40
CA ALA A 45 -11.59 -16.39 0.38
C ALA A 45 -11.22 -16.35 1.87
N GLY A 46 -10.67 -17.43 2.42
CA GLY A 46 -10.24 -17.50 3.82
C GLY A 46 -9.07 -16.55 4.10
N HIS A 47 -8.11 -16.45 3.19
CA HIS A 47 -7.02 -15.48 3.30
C HIS A 47 -7.54 -14.04 3.21
N ALA A 48 -8.51 -13.76 2.34
CA ALA A 48 -9.12 -12.44 2.24
C ALA A 48 -9.86 -12.05 3.53
N GLU A 49 -10.61 -12.97 4.14
CA GLU A 49 -11.28 -12.77 5.43
C GLU A 49 -10.29 -12.51 6.56
N GLN A 50 -9.20 -13.29 6.63
CA GLN A 50 -8.13 -13.08 7.62
C GLN A 50 -7.48 -11.70 7.47
N ALA A 51 -7.19 -11.27 6.24
CA ALA A 51 -6.62 -9.96 5.96
C ALA A 51 -7.57 -8.83 6.39
N LEU A 52 -8.86 -8.96 6.06
CA LEU A 52 -9.90 -7.99 6.43
C LEU A 52 -10.04 -7.89 7.96
N GLU A 53 -10.06 -9.00 8.66
CA GLU A 53 -10.17 -9.03 10.11
C GLU A 53 -8.92 -8.45 10.80
N ALA A 54 -7.73 -8.77 10.28
CA ALA A 54 -6.49 -8.17 10.75
C ALA A 54 -6.48 -6.64 10.58
N ALA A 55 -6.95 -6.15 9.43
CA ALA A 55 -7.09 -4.72 9.16
C ALA A 55 -8.11 -4.05 10.09
N ARG A 56 -9.24 -4.69 10.37
CA ARG A 56 -10.26 -4.18 11.33
C ARG A 56 -9.70 -4.05 12.74
N ARG A 57 -8.93 -5.03 13.21
CA ARG A 57 -8.27 -4.95 14.52
C ARG A 57 -7.26 -3.82 14.57
N ALA A 58 -6.42 -3.68 13.55
CA ALA A 58 -5.38 -2.65 13.48
C ALA A 58 -5.95 -1.23 13.34
N GLN A 59 -7.08 -1.09 12.66
CA GLN A 59 -7.72 0.19 12.38
C GLN A 59 -8.01 1.01 13.63
N ARG A 60 -8.38 0.38 14.75
CA ARG A 60 -8.67 1.09 16.01
C ARG A 60 -7.45 1.85 16.54
N ALA A 61 -6.29 1.20 16.54
CA ALA A 61 -5.04 1.83 16.99
C ALA A 61 -4.55 2.88 15.98
N TRP A 62 -4.63 2.57 14.69
CA TRP A 62 -4.29 3.49 13.61
C TRP A 62 -5.16 4.74 13.61
N GLY A 63 -6.47 4.59 13.75
CA GLY A 63 -7.43 5.70 13.78
C GLY A 63 -7.28 6.64 14.99
N ARG A 64 -6.67 6.17 16.09
CA ARG A 64 -6.36 7.00 17.27
C ARG A 64 -5.08 7.82 17.14
N LYS A 65 -4.21 7.48 16.18
CA LYS A 65 -3.00 8.26 15.91
C LYS A 65 -3.37 9.64 15.40
N SER A 66 -2.59 10.63 15.84
CA SER A 66 -2.69 11.99 15.31
C SER A 66 -2.32 12.05 13.83
N GLY A 67 -2.69 13.12 13.13
CA GLY A 67 -2.26 13.35 11.75
C GLY A 67 -0.75 13.30 11.58
N PRO A 68 0.05 14.03 12.39
CA PRO A 68 1.52 13.96 12.34
C PRO A 68 2.11 12.57 12.54
N GLU A 69 1.57 11.75 13.46
CA GLU A 69 2.05 10.37 13.65
C GLU A 69 1.80 9.51 12.40
N ARG A 70 0.63 9.64 11.76
CA ARG A 70 0.35 8.95 10.49
C ARG A 70 1.23 9.49 9.35
N GLY A 71 1.40 10.81 9.28
CA GLY A 71 2.29 11.46 8.30
C GLY A 71 3.73 10.96 8.39
N THR A 72 4.24 10.74 9.61
CA THR A 72 5.58 10.15 9.82
C THR A 72 5.70 8.76 9.21
N VAL A 73 4.68 7.91 9.34
CA VAL A 73 4.68 6.57 8.73
C VAL A 73 4.67 6.66 7.20
N LEU A 74 3.85 7.54 6.61
CA LEU A 74 3.82 7.74 5.15
C LEU A 74 5.16 8.23 4.61
N LYS A 75 5.83 9.15 5.32
CA LYS A 75 7.18 9.63 4.97
C LYS A 75 8.21 8.49 5.03
N ALA A 76 8.11 7.61 6.03
CA ALA A 76 8.99 6.45 6.14
C ALA A 76 8.79 5.44 5.00
N VAL A 77 7.53 5.20 4.58
CA VAL A 77 7.23 4.37 3.39
C VAL A 77 7.84 4.98 2.14
N ALA A 78 7.64 6.29 1.90
CA ALA A 78 8.24 6.98 0.75
C ALA A 78 9.77 6.85 0.72
N ALA A 79 10.42 6.98 1.88
CA ALA A 79 11.88 6.84 1.99
C ALA A 79 12.33 5.39 1.70
N ALA A 80 11.61 4.39 2.21
CA ALA A 80 11.92 2.98 1.98
C ALA A 80 11.80 2.59 0.50
N VAL A 81 10.74 3.06 -0.18
CA VAL A 81 10.58 2.82 -1.63
C VAL A 81 11.73 3.46 -2.41
N ARG A 82 12.10 4.72 -2.11
CA ARG A 82 13.24 5.39 -2.78
C ARG A 82 14.57 4.67 -2.56
N ALA A 83 14.80 4.16 -1.35
CA ALA A 83 16.03 3.44 -1.01
C ALA A 83 16.19 2.14 -1.81
N ASN A 84 15.09 1.52 -2.22
CA ASN A 84 15.07 0.26 -2.99
C ASN A 84 14.68 0.47 -4.46
N LYS A 85 14.77 1.70 -4.98
CA LYS A 85 14.30 2.09 -6.32
C LYS A 85 14.79 1.18 -7.44
N GLU A 86 16.09 0.87 -7.50
CA GLU A 86 16.65 0.12 -8.62
C GLU A 86 16.21 -1.35 -8.62
N GLU A 87 16.10 -1.96 -7.46
CA GLU A 87 15.65 -3.35 -7.30
C GLU A 87 14.17 -3.46 -7.65
N LEU A 88 13.34 -2.57 -7.12
CA LEU A 88 11.92 -2.50 -7.42
C LEU A 88 11.67 -2.22 -8.91
N ALA A 89 12.40 -1.29 -9.53
CA ALA A 89 12.26 -1.00 -10.94
C ALA A 89 12.57 -2.22 -11.82
N ARG A 90 13.63 -2.98 -11.50
CA ARG A 90 13.97 -4.21 -12.23
C ARG A 90 12.91 -5.28 -12.05
N LEU A 91 12.31 -5.38 -10.86
CA LEU A 91 11.22 -6.31 -10.59
C LEU A 91 9.98 -5.96 -11.43
N VAL A 92 9.59 -4.68 -11.47
CA VAL A 92 8.49 -4.18 -12.30
C VAL A 92 8.73 -4.47 -13.79
N VAL A 93 9.96 -4.28 -14.29
CA VAL A 93 10.32 -4.63 -15.67
C VAL A 93 10.14 -6.13 -15.94
N ALA A 94 10.64 -6.98 -15.05
CA ALA A 94 10.57 -8.43 -15.23
C ALA A 94 9.14 -8.96 -15.16
N GLU A 95 8.31 -8.42 -14.25
CA GLU A 95 6.94 -8.87 -14.02
C GLU A 95 5.96 -8.34 -15.07
N GLN A 96 6.18 -7.13 -15.56
CA GLN A 96 5.21 -6.38 -16.36
C GLN A 96 5.65 -6.12 -17.80
N GLY A 97 6.95 -6.20 -18.10
CA GLY A 97 7.51 -5.85 -19.40
C GLY A 97 7.62 -4.35 -19.69
N LYS A 98 7.42 -3.49 -18.68
CA LYS A 98 7.60 -2.04 -18.78
C LYS A 98 9.04 -1.68 -19.05
N THR A 99 9.30 -0.54 -19.73
CA THR A 99 10.67 -0.09 -19.91
C THR A 99 11.32 0.29 -18.59
N ILE A 100 12.63 0.11 -18.46
CA ILE A 100 13.34 0.45 -17.21
C ILE A 100 13.23 1.94 -16.85
N THR A 101 13.12 2.81 -17.84
CA THR A 101 12.94 4.25 -17.63
C THR A 101 11.60 4.56 -17.00
N GLU A 102 10.52 3.95 -17.49
CA GLU A 102 9.18 4.09 -16.93
C GLU A 102 9.10 3.48 -15.53
N ALA A 103 9.65 2.28 -15.33
CA ALA A 103 9.69 1.62 -14.02
C ALA A 103 10.45 2.45 -12.99
N ARG A 104 11.57 3.08 -13.36
CA ARG A 104 12.30 4.01 -12.47
C ARG A 104 11.51 5.27 -12.13
N GLY A 105 10.74 5.81 -13.07
CA GLY A 105 9.83 6.93 -12.81
C GLY A 105 8.71 6.54 -11.88
N GLU A 106 8.12 5.36 -12.08
CA GLU A 106 7.05 4.85 -11.23
C GLU A 106 7.51 4.64 -9.78
N VAL A 107 8.49 3.77 -9.55
CA VAL A 107 8.92 3.43 -8.19
C VAL A 107 9.79 4.48 -7.51
N GLY A 108 10.49 5.32 -8.28
CA GLY A 108 11.40 6.34 -7.72
C GLY A 108 10.74 7.68 -7.47
N ASP A 109 9.75 8.04 -8.26
CA ASP A 109 9.15 9.37 -8.25
C ASP A 109 7.65 9.32 -7.97
N ALA A 110 6.84 8.57 -8.76
CA ALA A 110 5.40 8.58 -8.64
C ALA A 110 4.92 7.98 -7.31
N VAL A 111 5.30 6.74 -7.00
CA VAL A 111 4.87 6.06 -5.77
C VAL A 111 5.32 6.79 -4.51
N PRO A 112 6.62 7.13 -4.33
CA PRO A 112 7.03 7.92 -3.18
C PRO A 112 6.42 9.32 -3.15
N GLY A 113 6.13 9.91 -4.31
CA GLY A 113 5.47 11.20 -4.45
C GLY A 113 4.06 11.19 -3.86
N PHE A 114 3.27 10.15 -4.13
CA PHE A 114 1.94 9.97 -3.54
C PHE A 114 2.00 9.89 -2.01
N PHE A 115 2.87 9.05 -1.46
CA PHE A 115 3.03 8.95 0.00
C PHE A 115 3.47 10.29 0.62
N ALA A 116 4.41 11.00 0.00
CA ALA A 116 4.86 12.31 0.46
C ALA A 116 3.74 13.35 0.39
N TYR A 117 2.96 13.37 -0.69
CA TYR A 117 1.83 14.27 -0.86
C TYR A 117 0.77 14.06 0.23
N TYR A 118 0.31 12.83 0.43
CA TYR A 118 -0.69 12.54 1.47
C TYR A 118 -0.17 12.75 2.89
N ALA A 119 1.14 12.64 3.12
CA ALA A 119 1.74 13.00 4.39
C ALA A 119 1.60 14.50 4.72
N THR A 120 1.44 15.39 3.72
CA THR A 120 1.21 16.82 3.96
C THR A 120 -0.16 17.13 4.59
N PHE A 121 -1.12 16.20 4.46
CA PHE A 121 -2.45 16.33 5.06
C PHE A 121 -2.47 16.06 6.57
N GLU A 122 -1.34 15.85 7.19
CA GLU A 122 -1.19 15.61 8.63
C GLU A 122 -1.83 16.69 9.52
N ARG A 123 -1.95 17.92 8.99
CA ARG A 123 -2.56 19.10 9.66
C ARG A 123 -3.65 19.75 8.81
N ALA A 124 -4.21 19.03 7.85
CA ALA A 124 -5.29 19.55 7.03
C ALA A 124 -6.54 19.83 7.87
N GLN A 125 -7.33 20.78 7.41
CA GLN A 125 -8.64 21.06 7.99
C GLN A 125 -9.54 19.83 7.83
N VAL A 126 -10.04 19.32 8.97
CA VAL A 126 -10.84 18.08 9.03
C VAL A 126 -12.33 18.34 9.30
N GLY A 127 -12.79 19.60 9.18
CA GLY A 127 -14.18 19.93 9.41
C GLY A 127 -14.47 21.42 9.27
N ALA A 128 -15.71 21.79 9.60
CA ALA A 128 -16.20 23.16 9.58
C ALA A 128 -17.14 23.41 10.77
N MET A 129 -17.29 24.66 11.13
CA MET A 129 -18.28 25.14 12.09
C MET A 129 -19.25 26.05 11.33
N PHE A 130 -20.52 25.87 11.54
CA PHE A 130 -21.59 26.63 10.91
C PHE A 130 -22.38 27.40 11.93
N ALA A 131 -23.01 28.49 11.52
CA ALA A 131 -23.97 29.21 12.37
C ALA A 131 -25.19 28.32 12.61
N PRO A 132 -25.61 28.12 13.85
CA PRO A 132 -26.83 27.38 14.18
C PRO A 132 -28.08 28.25 13.96
N ASP A 133 -29.23 27.59 13.86
CA ASP A 133 -30.52 28.28 13.79
C ASP A 133 -30.93 28.83 15.18
N GLU A 134 -30.53 28.16 16.25
CA GLU A 134 -30.82 28.52 17.61
C GLU A 134 -29.58 29.06 18.35
N ALA A 135 -29.77 30.14 19.16
CA ALA A 135 -28.67 30.84 19.82
C ALA A 135 -27.89 29.99 20.87
N ASN A 136 -28.49 28.93 21.36
CA ASN A 136 -27.94 28.02 22.36
C ASN A 136 -27.33 26.74 21.75
N GLU A 137 -27.26 26.65 20.42
CA GLU A 137 -26.70 25.50 19.68
C GLU A 137 -25.32 25.84 19.13
N GLN A 138 -24.58 24.78 18.79
CA GLN A 138 -23.33 24.84 18.03
C GLN A 138 -23.33 23.71 16.99
N LEU A 139 -23.09 24.03 15.71
CA LEU A 139 -23.12 23.08 14.62
C LEU A 139 -21.69 22.82 14.08
N PHE A 140 -21.23 21.59 14.23
CA PHE A 140 -19.94 21.14 13.74
C PHE A 140 -20.10 20.03 12.69
N VAL A 141 -19.37 20.15 11.60
CA VAL A 141 -19.16 19.04 10.66
C VAL A 141 -17.70 18.59 10.80
N ARG A 142 -17.50 17.30 10.99
CA ARG A 142 -16.18 16.71 11.13
C ARG A 142 -16.01 15.55 10.15
N SER A 143 -14.92 15.57 9.38
CA SER A 143 -14.50 14.41 8.59
C SER A 143 -13.95 13.33 9.51
N VAL A 144 -14.41 12.11 9.31
CA VAL A 144 -13.92 10.91 10.01
C VAL A 144 -13.42 9.88 9.02
N PRO A 145 -12.46 9.02 9.38
CA PRO A 145 -11.99 7.95 8.50
C PRO A 145 -13.10 6.99 8.11
N TYR A 146 -13.11 6.52 6.86
CA TYR A 146 -13.98 5.42 6.43
C TYR A 146 -13.69 4.11 7.17
N GLY A 147 -12.47 3.94 7.66
CA GLY A 147 -11.99 2.71 8.30
C GLY A 147 -11.17 1.86 7.35
N VAL A 148 -11.51 0.58 7.24
CA VAL A 148 -10.81 -0.34 6.34
C VAL A 148 -11.31 -0.14 4.91
N VAL A 149 -10.37 -0.03 3.98
CA VAL A 149 -10.62 0.11 2.55
C VAL A 149 -9.92 -1.04 1.82
N VAL A 150 -10.59 -1.62 0.83
CA VAL A 150 -10.02 -2.62 -0.07
C VAL A 150 -9.59 -1.92 -1.36
N GLY A 151 -8.33 -2.08 -1.73
CA GLY A 151 -7.80 -1.65 -3.02
C GLY A 151 -7.70 -2.84 -3.96
N ILE A 152 -8.30 -2.73 -5.15
CA ILE A 152 -8.11 -3.71 -6.23
C ILE A 152 -7.16 -3.06 -7.23
N ILE A 153 -5.91 -3.53 -7.21
CA ILE A 153 -4.81 -2.92 -7.96
C ILE A 153 -4.74 -3.53 -9.36
N PRO A 154 -4.77 -2.73 -10.43
CA PRO A 154 -4.59 -3.22 -11.78
C PRO A 154 -3.11 -3.54 -12.07
N TRP A 155 -2.89 -4.36 -13.06
CA TRP A 155 -1.58 -4.87 -13.48
C TRP A 155 -0.64 -3.79 -14.06
N ASN A 156 -1.12 -2.65 -14.50
CA ASN A 156 -0.34 -1.62 -15.20
C ASN A 156 0.40 -0.64 -14.27
N TYR A 157 0.07 -0.61 -12.98
CA TYR A 157 0.76 0.11 -11.91
C TYR A 157 0.71 -0.74 -10.63
N PRO A 158 1.47 -1.85 -10.59
CA PRO A 158 1.43 -2.82 -9.49
C PRO A 158 1.94 -2.29 -8.15
#